data_8a3a226efc10fdafb0aeeadd8523d761
#
_entry.id   8a3a226efc10fdafb0aeeadd8523d761
#
_cell.length_a   1.000
_cell.length_b   1.000
_cell.length_c   1.000
_cell.angle_alpha   90.00
_cell.angle_beta   90.00
_cell.angle_gamma   90.00
#
_symmetry.space_group_name_H-M   'P 1'
#
loop_
_entity.id
_entity.type
_entity.pdbx_description
1 polymer ?
#
loop_
_entity_poly.entity_id
_entity_poly.type
_entity_poly.pdbx_seq_one_letter_code
_entity_poly.pdbx_strand_id
1 'polypeptide(L)'
;MMKRLVKYIVVLILVALMFLGVAFFFSTRESSTYSSPETPVSVIYPERRVIQESYKVTGYIEAEAMVPVVPFVQGTILEFYAENDMEVKKDQVMAVIDPEPYELQKAQAEAQYLAYEATLKRISALYEKGAATEQNYDEVKAQRDAAKAQYDLASLQLSYCYVDTPVEGTILMTDGAVGGIATSSSPICVVADLSKLIVNVSIPEKYYLEMYSRKEDIKITVERKVGDETYVAEADLVSLSPYIDPTTKTFSAKVKLKGDVSAFRPGMMVDINVIYREENVLSLPQSVKKLDGSLYSVEEAKDGSMKAKYHSLTVLLSDDEYFQIDDSFADTRFIYRGQSKVLDGQSVVVVEGY
;
A
#
# COMPACT_ATOMS: atom_id res chain seq x y z
N MET A 1 -11.53 -76.85 81.21
CA MET A 1 -12.23 -76.20 80.12
C MET A 1 -12.31 -74.66 80.27
N MET A 2 -12.54 -74.14 81.46
CA MET A 2 -12.77 -72.70 81.75
C MET A 2 -11.58 -71.80 81.52
N LYS A 3 -10.31 -72.22 81.73
CA LYS A 3 -9.09 -71.37 81.39
C LYS A 3 -8.86 -71.13 79.94
N ARG A 4 -9.35 -71.93 78.99
CA ARG A 4 -9.24 -71.70 77.51
C ARG A 4 -10.30 -70.71 77.02
N LEU A 5 -11.51 -70.76 77.64
CA LEU A 5 -12.62 -69.86 77.31
C LEU A 5 -12.26 -68.39 77.63
N VAL A 6 -11.65 -68.18 78.82
CA VAL A 6 -11.21 -66.84 79.28
C VAL A 6 -10.15 -66.26 78.39
N LYS A 7 -9.21 -67.04 77.80
CA LYS A 7 -8.20 -66.56 76.82
C LYS A 7 -8.85 -66.10 75.54
N TYR A 8 -9.85 -66.82 75.02
CA TYR A 8 -10.54 -66.38 73.78
C TYR A 8 -11.35 -65.10 73.96
N ILE A 9 -11.99 -64.90 75.12
CA ILE A 9 -12.72 -63.69 75.49
C ILE A 9 -11.78 -62.48 75.57
N VAL A 10 -10.62 -62.65 76.22
CA VAL A 10 -9.60 -61.56 76.31
C VAL A 10 -9.04 -61.20 74.98
N VAL A 11 -8.79 -62.18 74.09
CA VAL A 11 -8.33 -61.89 72.69
C VAL A 11 -9.40 -61.16 71.89
N LEU A 12 -10.69 -61.55 72.06
CA LEU A 12 -11.81 -60.90 71.35
C LEU A 12 -12.00 -59.45 71.80
N ILE A 13 -11.86 -59.16 73.12
CA ILE A 13 -11.89 -57.77 73.63
C ILE A 13 -10.72 -56.94 73.13
N LEU A 14 -9.51 -57.52 73.08
CA LEU A 14 -8.34 -56.82 72.50
C LEU A 14 -8.49 -56.48 70.97
N VAL A 15 -9.05 -57.42 70.22
CA VAL A 15 -9.36 -57.21 68.82
C VAL A 15 -10.46 -56.15 68.67
N ALA A 16 -11.51 -56.16 69.49
CA ALA A 16 -12.55 -55.14 69.47
C ALA A 16 -12.01 -53.74 69.84
N LEU A 17 -11.13 -53.64 70.85
CA LEU A 17 -10.47 -52.38 71.22
C LEU A 17 -9.51 -51.87 70.11
N MET A 18 -8.83 -52.76 69.42
CA MET A 18 -8.00 -52.41 68.26
C MET A 18 -8.84 -51.86 67.07
N PHE A 19 -9.99 -52.51 66.81
CA PHE A 19 -10.93 -52.02 65.80
C PHE A 19 -11.55 -50.68 66.18
N LEU A 20 -11.91 -50.47 67.46
CA LEU A 20 -12.39 -49.17 67.92
C LEU A 20 -11.32 -48.09 67.87
N GLY A 21 -10.05 -48.39 68.15
CA GLY A 21 -8.93 -47.50 68.05
C GLY A 21 -8.65 -47.08 66.57
N VAL A 22 -8.74 -48.08 65.70
CA VAL A 22 -8.59 -47.81 64.25
C VAL A 22 -9.75 -46.94 63.67
N ALA A 23 -11.00 -47.28 64.10
CA ALA A 23 -12.18 -46.49 63.69
C ALA A 23 -12.13 -45.05 64.25
N PHE A 24 -11.66 -44.86 65.49
CA PHE A 24 -11.47 -43.56 66.11
C PHE A 24 -10.33 -42.78 65.42
N PHE A 25 -9.23 -43.44 65.01
CA PHE A 25 -8.14 -42.83 64.29
C PHE A 25 -8.56 -42.39 62.86
N PHE A 26 -9.44 -43.14 62.19
CA PHE A 26 -10.02 -42.73 60.87
C PHE A 26 -11.11 -41.68 61.02
N SER A 27 -11.84 -41.62 62.15
CA SER A 27 -12.89 -40.62 62.41
C SER A 27 -12.31 -39.26 62.84
N THR A 28 -11.09 -39.19 63.35
CA THR A 28 -10.40 -37.94 63.72
C THR A 28 -9.49 -37.37 62.65
N ARG A 29 -9.41 -38.04 61.48
CA ARG A 29 -8.84 -37.34 60.30
C ARG A 29 -9.84 -36.29 59.86
N GLU A 30 -9.78 -35.10 60.47
CA GLU A 30 -10.28 -33.88 59.83
C GLU A 30 -9.73 -33.87 58.44
N SER A 31 -10.62 -33.84 57.42
CA SER A 31 -10.29 -33.51 56.04
C SER A 31 -9.74 -32.10 56.12
N SER A 32 -8.42 -31.93 56.19
CA SER A 32 -7.81 -30.66 55.97
C SER A 32 -8.17 -30.32 54.53
N THR A 33 -9.18 -29.48 54.40
CA THR A 33 -9.50 -28.84 53.13
C THR A 33 -8.26 -28.03 52.76
N TYR A 34 -7.43 -28.60 51.92
CA TYR A 34 -6.27 -27.86 51.32
C TYR A 34 -6.89 -26.73 50.54
N SER A 35 -7.05 -25.58 51.18
CA SER A 35 -7.35 -24.33 50.47
C SER A 35 -6.16 -24.07 49.58
N SER A 36 -6.31 -24.34 48.31
CA SER A 36 -5.33 -23.90 47.31
C SER A 36 -5.08 -22.41 47.54
N PRO A 37 -3.84 -21.94 47.68
CA PRO A 37 -3.60 -20.54 47.94
C PRO A 37 -4.25 -19.73 46.83
N GLU A 38 -5.07 -18.76 47.23
CA GLU A 38 -5.75 -17.87 46.28
C GLU A 38 -4.70 -17.14 45.44
N THR A 39 -4.85 -17.20 44.11
CA THR A 39 -3.91 -16.59 43.21
C THR A 39 -4.28 -15.11 43.02
N PRO A 40 -3.37 -14.15 43.31
CA PRO A 40 -3.66 -12.74 43.05
C PRO A 40 -3.70 -12.48 41.56
N VAL A 41 -4.75 -11.78 41.12
CA VAL A 41 -4.98 -11.41 39.73
C VAL A 41 -5.45 -9.96 39.61
N SER A 42 -5.10 -9.29 38.52
CA SER A 42 -5.70 -8.01 38.16
C SER A 42 -6.68 -8.21 37.01
N VAL A 43 -7.76 -7.45 37.03
CA VAL A 43 -8.86 -7.58 36.09
C VAL A 43 -9.04 -6.29 35.29
N ILE A 44 -9.57 -6.43 34.07
CA ILE A 44 -9.97 -5.34 33.21
C ILE A 44 -11.36 -5.61 32.64
N TYR A 45 -12.12 -4.54 32.42
CA TYR A 45 -13.37 -4.62 31.67
C TYR A 45 -13.08 -4.37 30.20
N PRO A 46 -13.82 -5.02 29.29
CA PRO A 46 -13.78 -4.69 27.89
C PRO A 46 -14.26 -3.25 27.63
N GLU A 47 -13.64 -2.59 26.66
CA GLU A 47 -14.01 -1.25 26.23
C GLU A 47 -14.29 -1.22 24.75
N ARG A 48 -15.21 -0.32 24.30
CA ARG A 48 -15.41 -0.09 22.87
C ARG A 48 -14.27 0.75 22.34
N ARG A 49 -13.61 0.24 21.30
CA ARG A 49 -12.50 0.88 20.60
C ARG A 49 -12.61 0.64 19.11
N VAL A 50 -12.03 1.56 18.37
CA VAL A 50 -11.84 1.38 16.93
C VAL A 50 -10.64 0.45 16.74
N ILE A 51 -10.88 -0.73 16.16
CA ILE A 51 -9.84 -1.69 15.75
C ILE A 51 -9.71 -1.63 14.24
N GLN A 52 -8.47 -1.64 13.75
CA GLN A 52 -8.15 -1.55 12.34
C GLN A 52 -7.35 -2.76 11.89
N GLU A 53 -7.82 -3.45 10.86
CA GLU A 53 -6.99 -4.40 10.13
C GLU A 53 -6.29 -3.68 8.98
N SER A 54 -4.99 -3.75 8.98
CA SER A 54 -4.17 -3.08 7.98
C SER A 54 -3.08 -3.99 7.44
N TYR A 55 -2.62 -3.67 6.24
CA TYR A 55 -1.45 -4.28 5.62
C TYR A 55 -0.44 -3.20 5.29
N LYS A 56 0.79 -3.36 5.78
CA LYS A 56 1.90 -2.46 5.49
C LYS A 56 2.75 -3.01 4.36
N VAL A 57 3.05 -2.18 3.39
CA VAL A 57 3.88 -2.51 2.23
C VAL A 57 4.76 -1.32 1.89
N THR A 58 5.95 -1.59 1.37
CA THR A 58 6.83 -0.54 0.85
C THR A 58 6.68 -0.41 -0.67
N GLY A 59 6.86 0.81 -1.17
CA GLY A 59 6.84 1.10 -2.60
C GLY A 59 7.69 2.30 -2.94
N TYR A 60 7.80 2.57 -4.24
CA TYR A 60 8.50 3.76 -4.74
C TYR A 60 7.49 4.74 -5.32
N ILE A 61 7.70 6.02 -5.00
CA ILE A 61 6.92 7.09 -5.58
C ILE A 61 7.32 7.25 -7.05
N GLU A 62 6.31 7.41 -7.90
CA GLU A 62 6.44 7.74 -9.31
C GLU A 62 5.58 8.97 -9.61
N ALA A 63 5.93 9.77 -10.60
CA ALA A 63 4.98 10.73 -11.14
C ALA A 63 3.95 9.97 -12.01
N GLU A 64 2.69 10.40 -11.98
CA GLU A 64 1.61 9.78 -12.77
C GLU A 64 1.93 9.77 -14.27
N ALA A 65 2.62 10.81 -14.74
CA ALA A 65 3.15 10.92 -16.08
C ALA A 65 4.59 11.47 -16.03
N MET A 66 5.51 10.73 -16.61
CA MET A 66 6.88 11.14 -16.88
C MET A 66 7.07 11.17 -18.39
N VAL A 67 7.27 12.35 -18.95
CA VAL A 67 7.32 12.55 -20.39
C VAL A 67 8.75 12.86 -20.81
N PRO A 68 9.43 11.95 -21.52
CA PRO A 68 10.73 12.22 -22.09
C PRO A 68 10.57 13.19 -23.28
N VAL A 69 11.34 14.26 -23.28
CA VAL A 69 11.43 15.22 -24.39
C VAL A 69 12.53 14.74 -25.33
N VAL A 70 12.12 14.19 -26.47
CA VAL A 70 13.03 13.57 -27.44
C VAL A 70 13.05 14.42 -28.69
N PRO A 71 14.25 14.80 -29.21
CA PRO A 71 14.37 15.49 -30.47
C PRO A 71 13.87 14.64 -31.65
N PHE A 72 13.15 15.26 -32.59
CA PHE A 72 12.71 14.58 -33.83
C PHE A 72 13.72 14.65 -34.95
N VAL A 73 14.73 15.54 -34.84
CA VAL A 73 15.82 15.70 -35.81
C VAL A 73 17.16 15.57 -35.11
N GLN A 74 18.18 15.18 -35.88
CA GLN A 74 19.55 15.04 -35.41
C GLN A 74 20.37 16.28 -35.73
N GLY A 75 21.23 16.73 -34.80
CA GLY A 75 22.17 17.83 -35.02
C GLY A 75 22.86 18.26 -33.75
N THR A 76 23.73 19.26 -33.89
CA THR A 76 24.44 19.85 -32.74
C THR A 76 23.49 20.76 -31.96
N ILE A 77 23.49 20.66 -30.64
CA ILE A 77 22.72 21.56 -29.77
C ILE A 77 23.47 22.87 -29.67
N LEU A 78 22.88 23.95 -30.19
CA LEU A 78 23.43 25.31 -30.14
C LEU A 78 23.06 26.02 -28.84
N GLU A 79 21.83 25.80 -28.38
CA GLU A 79 21.29 26.40 -27.17
C GLU A 79 20.56 25.33 -26.35
N PHE A 80 20.73 25.38 -25.03
CA PHE A 80 20.12 24.45 -24.14
C PHE A 80 19.58 25.20 -22.91
N TYR A 81 18.25 25.15 -22.68
CA TYR A 81 17.56 25.95 -21.67
C TYR A 81 17.02 25.08 -20.50
N ALA A 82 17.05 23.75 -20.64
CA ALA A 82 16.52 22.86 -19.65
C ALA A 82 17.48 22.73 -18.45
N GLU A 83 17.01 23.04 -17.26
CA GLU A 83 17.72 22.84 -16.00
C GLU A 83 16.93 21.92 -15.07
N ASN A 84 17.61 21.13 -14.27
CA ASN A 84 16.97 20.27 -13.26
C ASN A 84 16.18 21.13 -12.26
N ASP A 85 14.99 20.65 -11.86
CA ASP A 85 14.05 21.33 -10.94
C ASP A 85 13.40 22.61 -11.53
N MET A 86 13.58 22.89 -12.82
CA MET A 86 12.94 24.01 -13.52
C MET A 86 11.47 23.68 -13.82
N GLU A 87 10.56 24.59 -13.48
CA GLU A 87 9.16 24.53 -13.90
C GLU A 87 9.04 25.00 -15.36
N VAL A 88 8.35 24.22 -16.17
CA VAL A 88 8.15 24.48 -17.61
C VAL A 88 6.68 24.45 -17.98
N LYS A 89 6.33 25.26 -18.99
CA LYS A 89 5.00 25.27 -19.57
C LYS A 89 4.98 24.42 -20.83
N LYS A 90 3.81 23.92 -21.18
CA LYS A 90 3.60 23.26 -22.47
C LYS A 90 4.08 24.15 -23.63
N ASP A 91 4.68 23.54 -24.64
CA ASP A 91 5.22 24.17 -25.85
C ASP A 91 6.39 25.17 -25.57
N GLN A 92 7.02 25.08 -24.39
CA GLN A 92 8.23 25.84 -24.06
C GLN A 92 9.45 25.18 -24.68
N VAL A 93 10.29 25.98 -25.36
CA VAL A 93 11.53 25.50 -26.01
C VAL A 93 12.56 25.12 -24.95
N MET A 94 13.08 23.90 -25.06
CA MET A 94 14.09 23.31 -24.17
C MET A 94 15.49 23.31 -24.77
N ALA A 95 15.58 23.19 -26.09
CA ALA A 95 16.85 23.23 -26.82
C ALA A 95 16.66 23.73 -28.25
N VAL A 96 17.73 24.28 -28.80
CA VAL A 96 17.82 24.64 -30.23
C VAL A 96 18.92 23.78 -30.85
N ILE A 97 18.51 22.95 -31.81
CA ILE A 97 19.42 22.17 -32.67
C ILE A 97 19.80 23.04 -33.85
N ASP A 98 21.04 22.93 -34.35
CA ASP A 98 21.54 23.69 -35.47
C ASP A 98 20.55 23.68 -36.66
N PRO A 99 19.87 24.81 -36.97
CA PRO A 99 18.85 24.89 -37.99
C PRO A 99 19.42 25.05 -39.39
N GLU A 100 20.71 25.46 -39.57
CA GLU A 100 21.28 25.83 -40.82
C GLU A 100 21.14 24.76 -41.94
N PRO A 101 21.42 23.45 -41.69
CA PRO A 101 21.22 22.40 -42.69
C PRO A 101 19.76 22.27 -43.12
N TYR A 102 18.81 22.45 -42.17
CA TYR A 102 17.37 22.31 -42.39
C TYR A 102 16.80 23.56 -43.09
N GLU A 103 17.34 24.76 -42.81
CA GLU A 103 17.00 25.99 -43.52
C GLU A 103 17.40 25.91 -45.01
N LEU A 104 18.61 25.41 -45.28
CA LEU A 104 19.08 25.19 -46.66
C LEU A 104 18.22 24.16 -47.40
N GLN A 105 17.84 23.06 -46.73
CA GLN A 105 16.97 22.04 -47.32
C GLN A 105 15.56 22.58 -47.59
N LYS A 106 15.00 23.37 -46.67
CA LYS A 106 13.71 24.05 -46.87
C LYS A 106 13.79 25.05 -48.05
N ALA A 107 14.83 25.88 -48.11
CA ALA A 107 15.00 26.85 -49.19
C ALA A 107 15.11 26.18 -50.58
N GLN A 108 15.80 25.02 -50.66
CA GLN A 108 15.87 24.23 -51.90
C GLN A 108 14.48 23.69 -52.30
N ALA A 109 13.73 23.10 -51.35
CA ALA A 109 12.40 22.56 -51.62
C ALA A 109 11.39 23.68 -51.99
N GLU A 110 11.48 24.85 -51.34
CA GLU A 110 10.67 26.03 -51.64
C GLU A 110 10.90 26.52 -53.03
N ALA A 111 12.17 26.67 -53.48
CA ALA A 111 12.50 27.10 -54.83
C ALA A 111 11.92 26.15 -55.90
N GLN A 112 11.96 24.84 -55.64
CA GLN A 112 11.36 23.83 -56.53
C GLN A 112 9.83 23.93 -56.56
N TYR A 113 9.19 24.06 -55.40
CA TYR A 113 7.75 24.26 -55.30
C TYR A 113 7.30 25.51 -56.06
N LEU A 114 7.95 26.68 -55.86
CA LEU A 114 7.64 27.93 -56.52
C LEU A 114 7.80 27.82 -58.02
N ALA A 115 8.80 27.10 -58.56
CA ALA A 115 8.99 26.85 -59.97
C ALA A 115 7.83 26.08 -60.63
N TYR A 116 7.38 25.00 -59.96
CA TYR A 116 6.21 24.21 -60.40
C TYR A 116 4.90 24.99 -60.23
N GLU A 117 4.72 25.77 -59.16
CA GLU A 117 3.56 26.62 -58.93
C GLU A 117 3.43 27.68 -60.07
N ALA A 118 4.53 28.33 -60.47
CA ALA A 118 4.55 29.26 -61.59
C ALA A 118 4.25 28.54 -62.92
N THR A 119 4.71 27.31 -63.11
CA THR A 119 4.42 26.49 -64.27
C THR A 119 2.95 26.10 -64.36
N LEU A 120 2.39 25.58 -63.19
CA LEU A 120 0.97 25.23 -63.10
C LEU A 120 0.08 26.43 -63.43
N LYS A 121 0.40 27.63 -62.91
CA LYS A 121 -0.35 28.84 -63.15
C LYS A 121 -0.39 29.17 -64.66
N ARG A 122 0.72 28.98 -65.36
CA ARG A 122 0.78 29.20 -66.86
C ARG A 122 -0.03 28.17 -67.64
N ILE A 123 0.11 26.86 -67.26
CA ILE A 123 -0.62 25.78 -67.98
C ILE A 123 -2.11 25.83 -67.63
N SER A 124 -2.53 26.18 -66.41
CA SER A 124 -3.93 26.43 -66.08
C SER A 124 -4.57 27.49 -66.99
N ALA A 125 -3.92 28.62 -67.14
CA ALA A 125 -4.40 29.69 -68.02
C ALA A 125 -4.47 29.31 -69.54
N LEU A 126 -3.60 28.37 -69.95
CA LEU A 126 -3.65 27.83 -71.35
C LEU A 126 -4.75 26.76 -71.43
N TYR A 127 -4.95 25.96 -70.48
CA TYR A 127 -6.00 24.91 -70.40
C TYR A 127 -7.40 25.55 -70.42
N GLU A 128 -7.64 26.59 -69.64
CA GLU A 128 -8.88 27.40 -69.67
C GLU A 128 -9.21 27.99 -71.04
N LYS A 129 -8.17 28.28 -71.84
CA LYS A 129 -8.31 28.77 -73.19
C LYS A 129 -8.35 27.67 -74.27
N GLY A 130 -8.36 26.41 -73.88
CA GLY A 130 -8.32 25.24 -74.78
C GLY A 130 -6.97 25.06 -75.52
N ALA A 131 -5.88 25.70 -75.03
CA ALA A 131 -4.56 25.63 -75.64
C ALA A 131 -3.58 24.65 -74.93
N ALA A 132 -4.02 23.94 -73.88
CA ALA A 132 -3.31 22.85 -73.28
C ALA A 132 -4.25 21.66 -73.12
N THR A 133 -3.71 20.43 -73.09
CA THR A 133 -4.48 19.20 -72.86
C THR A 133 -4.71 18.98 -71.38
N GLU A 134 -5.78 18.27 -71.02
CA GLU A 134 -6.09 17.83 -69.64
C GLU A 134 -4.92 17.05 -69.07
N GLN A 135 -4.35 16.15 -69.87
CA GLN A 135 -3.20 15.33 -69.41
C GLN A 135 -2.01 16.20 -68.98
N ASN A 136 -1.68 17.28 -69.81
CA ASN A 136 -0.58 18.18 -69.45
C ASN A 136 -0.88 18.98 -68.17
N TYR A 137 -2.14 19.41 -67.99
CA TYR A 137 -2.57 20.12 -66.77
C TYR A 137 -2.44 19.21 -65.54
N ASP A 138 -2.93 17.96 -65.60
CA ASP A 138 -2.89 17.01 -64.51
C ASP A 138 -1.45 16.62 -64.19
N GLU A 139 -0.58 16.43 -65.16
CA GLU A 139 0.84 16.14 -64.96
C GLU A 139 1.55 17.26 -64.19
N VAL A 140 1.40 18.51 -64.64
CA VAL A 140 2.03 19.65 -63.97
C VAL A 140 1.46 19.90 -62.59
N LYS A 141 0.16 19.66 -62.40
CA LYS A 141 -0.49 19.74 -61.10
C LYS A 141 0.07 18.68 -60.12
N ALA A 142 0.25 17.44 -60.59
CA ALA A 142 0.84 16.36 -59.79
C ALA A 142 2.30 16.69 -59.40
N GLN A 143 3.09 17.26 -60.30
CA GLN A 143 4.46 17.70 -60.02
C GLN A 143 4.51 18.82 -59.00
N ARG A 144 3.61 19.82 -59.08
CA ARG A 144 3.50 20.89 -58.09
C ARG A 144 3.09 20.34 -56.73
N ASP A 145 2.11 19.42 -56.67
CA ASP A 145 1.63 18.82 -55.42
C ASP A 145 2.75 18.00 -54.76
N ALA A 146 3.54 17.27 -55.54
CA ALA A 146 4.71 16.53 -55.02
C ALA A 146 5.80 17.50 -54.48
N ALA A 147 6.09 18.58 -55.19
CA ALA A 147 7.06 19.60 -54.75
C ALA A 147 6.57 20.33 -53.49
N LYS A 148 5.26 20.59 -53.39
CA LYS A 148 4.65 21.16 -52.18
C LYS A 148 4.81 20.24 -50.99
N ALA A 149 4.54 18.97 -51.14
CA ALA A 149 4.71 17.98 -50.06
C ALA A 149 6.17 17.92 -49.56
N GLN A 150 7.14 18.04 -50.47
CA GLN A 150 8.57 18.10 -50.12
C GLN A 150 8.93 19.38 -49.36
N TYR A 151 8.38 20.55 -49.78
CA TYR A 151 8.55 21.81 -49.06
C TYR A 151 7.92 21.76 -47.65
N ASP A 152 6.71 21.23 -47.56
CA ASP A 152 5.99 21.10 -46.29
C ASP A 152 6.78 20.18 -45.31
N LEU A 153 7.36 19.05 -45.80
CA LEU A 153 8.22 18.17 -45.05
C LEU A 153 9.49 18.86 -44.54
N ALA A 154 10.19 19.60 -45.43
CA ALA A 154 11.40 20.33 -45.05
C ALA A 154 11.09 21.46 -44.04
N SER A 155 9.92 22.11 -44.16
CA SER A 155 9.45 23.12 -43.21
C SER A 155 9.15 22.50 -41.82
N LEU A 156 8.57 21.31 -41.80
CA LEU A 156 8.32 20.56 -40.56
C LEU A 156 9.63 20.13 -39.89
N GLN A 157 10.60 19.63 -40.64
CA GLN A 157 11.92 19.27 -40.12
C GLN A 157 12.66 20.47 -39.52
N LEU A 158 12.57 21.65 -40.16
CA LEU A 158 13.12 22.89 -39.60
C LEU A 158 12.42 23.25 -38.26
N SER A 159 11.10 23.10 -38.18
CA SER A 159 10.40 23.37 -36.91
C SER A 159 10.86 22.46 -35.78
N TYR A 160 11.23 21.23 -36.06
CA TYR A 160 11.76 20.26 -35.07
C TYR A 160 13.18 20.60 -34.58
N CYS A 161 13.87 21.58 -35.18
CA CYS A 161 15.12 22.09 -34.63
C CYS A 161 14.90 22.83 -33.29
N TYR A 162 13.70 23.34 -33.06
CA TYR A 162 13.27 23.92 -31.78
C TYR A 162 12.57 22.85 -30.96
N VAL A 163 13.31 22.22 -30.06
CA VAL A 163 12.78 21.13 -29.26
C VAL A 163 11.98 21.69 -28.08
N ASP A 164 10.69 21.51 -28.12
CA ASP A 164 9.76 21.98 -27.08
C ASP A 164 9.24 20.84 -26.21
N THR A 165 8.73 21.18 -25.02
CA THR A 165 8.08 20.20 -24.14
C THR A 165 6.60 20.06 -24.50
N PRO A 166 6.09 18.81 -24.67
CA PRO A 166 4.68 18.58 -24.99
C PRO A 166 3.73 18.76 -23.80
N VAL A 167 4.26 18.87 -22.57
CA VAL A 167 3.51 18.97 -21.31
C VAL A 167 4.09 20.05 -20.40
N GLU A 168 3.27 20.57 -19.51
CA GLU A 168 3.72 21.38 -18.39
C GLU A 168 4.17 20.51 -17.22
N GLY A 169 5.08 21.00 -16.38
CA GLY A 169 5.57 20.29 -15.21
C GLY A 169 6.96 20.75 -14.78
N THR A 170 7.65 19.89 -14.04
CA THR A 170 9.01 20.12 -13.54
C THR A 170 9.99 19.20 -14.28
N ILE A 171 11.14 19.72 -14.65
CA ILE A 171 12.23 18.92 -15.24
C ILE A 171 12.89 18.10 -14.15
N LEU A 172 12.78 16.76 -14.25
CA LEU A 172 13.38 15.84 -13.29
C LEU A 172 14.86 15.59 -13.54
N MET A 173 15.24 15.53 -14.80
CA MET A 173 16.61 15.24 -15.23
C MET A 173 16.86 15.79 -16.63
N THR A 174 18.09 16.15 -16.90
CA THR A 174 18.58 16.61 -18.19
C THR A 174 19.73 15.74 -18.66
N ASP A 175 19.79 15.44 -19.96
CA ASP A 175 20.87 14.67 -20.60
C ASP A 175 21.42 15.42 -21.86
N GLY A 176 21.10 16.70 -22.02
CA GLY A 176 21.58 17.58 -23.08
C GLY A 176 22.61 18.58 -22.59
N ALA A 177 23.45 19.04 -23.50
CA ALA A 177 24.38 20.14 -23.27
C ALA A 177 24.67 20.87 -24.56
N VAL A 178 25.01 22.17 -24.49
CA VAL A 178 25.48 22.97 -25.63
C VAL A 178 26.73 22.33 -26.24
N GLY A 179 26.74 22.15 -27.55
CA GLY A 179 27.80 21.44 -28.30
C GLY A 179 27.63 19.92 -28.33
N GLY A 180 26.66 19.34 -27.59
CA GLY A 180 26.29 17.92 -27.66
C GLY A 180 25.53 17.62 -28.97
N ILE A 181 25.38 16.35 -29.28
CA ILE A 181 24.64 15.85 -30.44
C ILE A 181 23.25 15.37 -29.97
N ALA A 182 22.22 16.03 -30.45
CA ALA A 182 20.82 15.60 -30.29
C ALA A 182 20.52 14.44 -31.25
N THR A 183 19.81 13.42 -30.74
CA THR A 183 19.35 12.29 -31.56
C THR A 183 17.94 11.89 -31.15
N SER A 184 17.21 11.26 -32.07
CA SER A 184 15.84 10.74 -31.77
C SER A 184 15.82 9.49 -30.85
N SER A 185 16.98 8.99 -30.45
CA SER A 185 17.08 7.81 -29.56
C SER A 185 17.29 8.16 -28.10
N SER A 186 17.63 9.40 -27.77
CA SER A 186 17.91 9.84 -26.38
C SER A 186 17.10 11.07 -26.04
N PRO A 187 16.39 11.09 -24.90
CA PRO A 187 15.72 12.27 -24.42
C PRO A 187 16.74 13.32 -23.99
N ILE A 188 16.47 14.60 -24.25
CA ILE A 188 17.30 15.71 -23.75
C ILE A 188 16.92 16.14 -22.33
N CYS A 189 15.68 15.90 -21.93
CA CYS A 189 15.21 16.06 -20.56
C CYS A 189 13.95 15.21 -20.33
N VAL A 190 13.57 15.05 -19.05
CA VAL A 190 12.34 14.39 -18.65
C VAL A 190 11.51 15.34 -17.80
N VAL A 191 10.26 15.57 -18.22
CA VAL A 191 9.31 16.47 -17.55
C VAL A 191 8.24 15.64 -16.83
N ALA A 192 7.88 16.01 -15.62
CA ALA A 192 6.84 15.35 -14.84
C ALA A 192 5.99 16.35 -14.06
N ASP A 193 4.72 16.02 -13.87
CA ASP A 193 3.81 16.74 -12.97
C ASP A 193 3.99 16.23 -11.54
N LEU A 194 4.69 17.00 -10.70
CA LEU A 194 4.95 16.64 -9.29
C LEU A 194 3.73 16.78 -8.38
N SER A 195 2.63 17.36 -8.86
CA SER A 195 1.37 17.43 -8.13
C SER A 195 0.59 16.13 -8.17
N LYS A 196 0.95 15.21 -9.09
CA LYS A 196 0.27 13.93 -9.33
C LYS A 196 1.23 12.77 -9.11
N LEU A 197 1.41 12.44 -7.84
CA LEU A 197 2.28 11.34 -7.43
C LEU A 197 1.48 10.06 -7.21
N ILE A 198 2.04 8.96 -7.67
CA ILE A 198 1.48 7.61 -7.51
C ILE A 198 2.51 6.69 -6.88
N VAL A 199 2.01 5.59 -6.31
CA VAL A 199 2.84 4.45 -5.91
C VAL A 199 2.22 3.17 -6.46
N ASN A 200 3.03 2.35 -7.11
CA ASN A 200 2.65 1.00 -7.50
C ASN A 200 3.14 0.04 -6.42
N VAL A 201 2.20 -0.71 -5.82
CA VAL A 201 2.50 -1.64 -4.74
C VAL A 201 2.10 -3.05 -5.10
N SER A 202 2.90 -4.03 -4.65
CA SER A 202 2.61 -5.45 -4.80
C SER A 202 2.05 -6.00 -3.50
N ILE A 203 0.81 -6.47 -3.53
CA ILE A 203 0.05 -6.93 -2.37
C ILE A 203 -0.16 -8.46 -2.47
N PRO A 204 0.05 -9.24 -1.39
CA PRO A 204 -0.17 -10.68 -1.41
C PRO A 204 -1.62 -11.07 -1.77
N GLU A 205 -1.76 -12.15 -2.55
CA GLU A 205 -3.03 -12.70 -3.04
C GLU A 205 -4.09 -12.89 -1.95
N LYS A 206 -3.68 -13.29 -0.74
CA LYS A 206 -4.60 -13.53 0.39
C LYS A 206 -5.50 -12.33 0.73
N TYR A 207 -5.07 -11.10 0.42
CA TYR A 207 -5.85 -9.88 0.66
C TYR A 207 -6.74 -9.47 -0.52
N TYR A 208 -6.64 -10.15 -1.67
CA TYR A 208 -7.30 -9.73 -2.90
C TYR A 208 -8.82 -9.64 -2.77
N LEU A 209 -9.48 -10.72 -2.30
CA LEU A 209 -10.94 -10.76 -2.21
C LEU A 209 -11.49 -9.72 -1.24
N GLU A 210 -10.81 -9.49 -0.13
CA GLU A 210 -11.22 -8.52 0.89
C GLU A 210 -11.06 -7.09 0.37
N MET A 211 -9.92 -6.77 -0.20
CA MET A 211 -9.69 -5.47 -0.82
C MET A 211 -10.61 -5.20 -2.02
N TYR A 212 -10.87 -6.21 -2.83
CA TYR A 212 -11.76 -6.07 -3.99
C TYR A 212 -13.22 -5.81 -3.58
N SER A 213 -13.71 -6.52 -2.54
CA SER A 213 -15.08 -6.36 -2.04
C SER A 213 -15.33 -5.03 -1.31
N ARG A 214 -14.28 -4.44 -0.72
CA ARG A 214 -14.33 -3.22 0.10
C ARG A 214 -13.56 -2.04 -0.50
N LYS A 215 -13.28 -2.06 -1.78
CA LYS A 215 -12.40 -1.08 -2.45
C LYS A 215 -12.77 0.39 -2.23
N GLU A 216 -14.05 0.69 -1.95
CA GLU A 216 -14.55 2.05 -1.70
C GLU A 216 -14.34 2.50 -0.23
N ASP A 217 -14.15 1.55 0.69
CA ASP A 217 -13.95 1.80 2.12
C ASP A 217 -12.48 1.76 2.54
N ILE A 218 -11.58 1.40 1.62
CA ILE A 218 -10.14 1.31 1.89
C ILE A 218 -9.57 2.69 2.17
N LYS A 219 -8.93 2.85 3.32
CA LYS A 219 -8.15 4.04 3.68
C LYS A 219 -6.67 3.72 3.48
N ILE A 220 -5.95 4.63 2.82
CA ILE A 220 -4.52 4.43 2.55
C ILE A 220 -3.76 5.65 3.06
N THR A 221 -2.72 5.40 3.82
CA THR A 221 -1.73 6.40 4.21
C THR A 221 -0.36 6.03 3.65
N VAL A 222 0.34 7.04 3.17
CA VAL A 222 1.71 6.92 2.67
C VAL A 222 2.62 7.67 3.63
N GLU A 223 3.57 6.95 4.20
CA GLU A 223 4.45 7.46 5.25
C GLU A 223 5.90 7.44 4.78
N ARG A 224 6.63 8.49 5.13
CA ARG A 224 8.08 8.56 4.93
C ARG A 224 8.74 9.07 6.21
N LYS A 225 9.64 8.27 6.74
CA LYS A 225 10.42 8.64 7.92
C LYS A 225 11.79 9.17 7.50
N VAL A 226 12.15 10.36 8.00
CA VAL A 226 13.45 10.99 7.78
C VAL A 226 14.02 11.44 9.12
N GLY A 227 14.97 10.68 9.67
CA GLY A 227 15.44 10.89 11.03
C GLY A 227 14.30 10.67 12.05
N ASP A 228 13.99 11.69 12.82
CA ASP A 228 12.92 11.67 13.82
C ASP A 228 11.58 12.24 13.29
N GLU A 229 11.57 12.81 12.08
CA GLU A 229 10.36 13.35 11.45
C GLU A 229 9.67 12.29 10.59
N THR A 230 8.33 12.27 10.66
CA THR A 230 7.49 11.42 9.83
C THR A 230 6.56 12.30 8.99
N TYR A 231 6.69 12.19 7.69
CA TYR A 231 5.79 12.83 6.71
C TYR A 231 4.72 11.84 6.33
N VAL A 232 3.46 12.26 6.41
CA VAL A 232 2.29 11.41 6.11
C VAL A 232 1.42 12.10 5.07
N ALA A 233 1.03 11.37 4.04
CA ALA A 233 0.04 11.80 3.06
C ALA A 233 -1.09 10.76 3.00
N GLU A 234 -2.32 11.24 2.84
CA GLU A 234 -3.43 10.37 2.46
C GLU A 234 -3.31 9.96 1.00
N ALA A 235 -3.92 8.83 0.66
CA ALA A 235 -3.89 8.36 -0.71
C ALA A 235 -5.18 7.62 -1.09
N ASP A 236 -5.50 7.67 -2.39
CA ASP A 236 -6.62 6.91 -2.97
C ASP A 236 -6.15 5.67 -3.68
N LEU A 237 -6.94 4.62 -3.57
CA LEU A 237 -6.81 3.45 -4.41
C LEU A 237 -7.35 3.75 -5.81
N VAL A 238 -6.45 3.89 -6.79
CA VAL A 238 -6.82 4.16 -8.19
C VAL A 238 -7.28 2.88 -8.89
N SER A 239 -6.52 1.81 -8.71
CA SER A 239 -6.83 0.53 -9.35
C SER A 239 -6.22 -0.66 -8.61
N LEU A 240 -6.93 -1.80 -8.69
CA LEU A 240 -6.42 -3.11 -8.34
C LEU A 240 -6.29 -3.93 -9.62
N SER A 241 -5.12 -4.54 -9.84
CA SER A 241 -4.92 -5.44 -10.96
C SER A 241 -5.76 -6.71 -10.76
N PRO A 242 -6.55 -7.15 -11.76
CA PRO A 242 -7.23 -8.44 -11.69
C PRO A 242 -6.27 -9.62 -11.92
N TYR A 243 -5.03 -9.35 -12.32
CA TYR A 243 -4.01 -10.35 -12.54
C TYR A 243 -3.17 -10.56 -11.28
N ILE A 244 -3.07 -11.82 -10.87
CA ILE A 244 -2.20 -12.26 -9.78
C ILE A 244 -0.99 -12.94 -10.42
N ASP A 245 0.20 -12.43 -10.11
CA ASP A 245 1.45 -13.05 -10.59
C ASP A 245 1.66 -14.40 -9.90
N PRO A 246 1.68 -15.52 -10.65
CA PRO A 246 1.79 -16.85 -10.07
C PRO A 246 3.17 -17.13 -9.44
N THR A 247 4.19 -16.34 -9.79
CA THR A 247 5.55 -16.50 -9.27
C THR A 247 5.70 -15.84 -7.89
N THR A 248 5.22 -14.61 -7.77
CA THR A 248 5.32 -13.82 -6.52
C THR A 248 4.10 -13.99 -5.62
N LYS A 249 2.99 -14.51 -6.16
CA LYS A 249 1.67 -14.61 -5.52
C LYS A 249 1.19 -13.26 -5.00
N THR A 250 1.40 -12.22 -5.81
CA THR A 250 0.98 -10.85 -5.52
C THR A 250 0.14 -10.30 -6.68
N PHE A 251 -0.68 -9.30 -6.37
CA PHE A 251 -1.34 -8.45 -7.35
C PHE A 251 -0.86 -7.01 -7.19
N SER A 252 -0.92 -6.24 -8.27
CA SER A 252 -0.52 -4.83 -8.25
C SER A 252 -1.70 -3.94 -7.89
N ALA A 253 -1.46 -2.98 -7.01
CA ALA A 253 -2.37 -1.89 -6.73
C ALA A 253 -1.69 -0.55 -7.04
N LYS A 254 -2.43 0.35 -7.71
CA LYS A 254 -2.00 1.72 -7.96
C LYS A 254 -2.66 2.64 -6.96
N VAL A 255 -1.86 3.40 -6.24
CA VAL A 255 -2.26 4.34 -5.20
C VAL A 255 -1.84 5.74 -5.62
N LYS A 256 -2.71 6.75 -5.46
CA LYS A 256 -2.44 8.15 -5.78
C LYS A 256 -2.42 8.98 -4.50
N LEU A 257 -1.33 9.69 -4.27
CA LEU A 257 -1.18 10.57 -3.12
C LEU A 257 -2.16 11.75 -3.20
N LYS A 258 -2.63 12.21 -2.05
CA LYS A 258 -3.53 13.35 -1.87
C LYS A 258 -2.96 14.39 -0.90
N GLY A 259 -3.50 15.60 -0.98
CA GLY A 259 -3.15 16.69 -0.07
C GLY A 259 -1.78 17.30 -0.37
N ASP A 260 -1.04 17.66 0.67
CA ASP A 260 0.29 18.23 0.51
C ASP A 260 1.32 17.13 0.24
N VAL A 261 1.76 17.05 -1.00
CA VAL A 261 2.78 16.10 -1.46
C VAL A 261 4.17 16.73 -1.61
N SER A 262 4.37 17.94 -1.09
CA SER A 262 5.62 18.71 -1.23
C SER A 262 6.85 18.00 -0.65
N ALA A 263 6.66 17.14 0.37
CA ALA A 263 7.73 16.34 0.97
C ALA A 263 8.10 15.07 0.18
N PHE A 264 7.35 14.77 -0.89
CA PHE A 264 7.49 13.54 -1.67
C PHE A 264 8.03 13.85 -3.07
N ARG A 265 8.93 12.99 -3.56
CA ARG A 265 9.51 13.11 -4.92
C ARG A 265 9.54 11.73 -5.59
N PRO A 266 9.43 11.67 -6.92
CA PRO A 266 9.64 10.44 -7.67
C PRO A 266 10.99 9.79 -7.32
N GLY A 267 11.00 8.48 -7.20
CA GLY A 267 12.17 7.68 -6.79
C GLY A 267 12.32 7.48 -5.27
N MET A 268 11.56 8.19 -4.43
CA MET A 268 11.60 7.98 -2.98
C MET A 268 10.90 6.68 -2.58
N MET A 269 11.50 5.93 -1.67
CA MET A 269 10.87 4.79 -1.00
C MET A 269 9.97 5.28 0.14
N VAL A 270 8.78 4.71 0.24
CA VAL A 270 7.77 5.03 1.24
C VAL A 270 7.11 3.78 1.79
N ASP A 271 6.60 3.89 3.00
CA ASP A 271 5.75 2.88 3.62
C ASP A 271 4.28 3.22 3.35
N ILE A 272 3.53 2.26 2.89
CA ILE A 272 2.11 2.38 2.59
C ILE A 272 1.35 1.51 3.59
N ASN A 273 0.46 2.13 4.35
CA ASN A 273 -0.45 1.44 5.24
C ASN A 273 -1.85 1.40 4.62
N VAL A 274 -2.29 0.20 4.27
CA VAL A 274 -3.60 -0.06 3.66
C VAL A 274 -4.54 -0.59 4.73
N ILE A 275 -5.46 0.25 5.20
CA ILE A 275 -6.50 -0.11 6.17
C ILE A 275 -7.72 -0.58 5.37
N TYR A 276 -8.01 -1.86 5.44
CA TYR A 276 -9.11 -2.47 4.68
C TYR A 276 -10.32 -2.83 5.53
N ARG A 277 -10.20 -2.73 6.87
CA ARG A 277 -11.30 -2.91 7.81
C ARG A 277 -11.08 -2.06 9.05
N GLU A 278 -12.11 -1.30 9.42
CA GLU A 278 -12.13 -0.45 10.62
C GLU A 278 -13.51 -0.55 11.25
N GLU A 279 -13.58 -0.99 12.50
CA GLU A 279 -14.85 -1.15 13.20
C GLU A 279 -14.72 -0.72 14.66
N ASN A 280 -15.78 -0.08 15.19
CA ASN A 280 -15.87 0.25 16.61
C ASN A 280 -16.52 -0.92 17.36
N VAL A 281 -15.68 -1.75 17.98
CA VAL A 281 -16.08 -3.02 18.60
C VAL A 281 -15.70 -3.07 20.05
N LEU A 282 -16.38 -3.96 20.82
CA LEU A 282 -15.99 -4.29 22.17
C LEU A 282 -14.67 -5.05 22.12
N SER A 283 -13.67 -4.63 22.90
CA SER A 283 -12.30 -5.12 22.75
C SER A 283 -11.57 -5.28 24.08
N LEU A 284 -10.55 -6.11 24.02
CA LEU A 284 -9.57 -6.33 25.11
C LEU A 284 -8.16 -6.18 24.57
N PRO A 285 -7.18 -5.76 25.40
CA PRO A 285 -5.78 -5.75 25.02
C PRO A 285 -5.24 -7.16 24.72
N GLN A 286 -4.31 -7.29 23.77
CA GLN A 286 -3.68 -8.58 23.44
C GLN A 286 -3.00 -9.23 24.65
N SER A 287 -2.55 -8.42 25.63
CA SER A 287 -1.94 -8.91 26.89
C SER A 287 -2.86 -9.74 27.78
N VAL A 288 -4.17 -9.73 27.55
CA VAL A 288 -5.16 -10.55 28.26
C VAL A 288 -5.08 -12.02 27.84
N LYS A 289 -4.65 -12.30 26.60
CA LYS A 289 -4.48 -13.66 26.09
C LYS A 289 -3.26 -14.33 26.70
N LYS A 290 -3.42 -15.60 27.05
CA LYS A 290 -2.26 -16.48 27.27
C LYS A 290 -1.57 -16.83 25.95
N LEU A 291 -0.38 -17.39 26.02
CA LEU A 291 0.40 -17.85 24.85
C LEU A 291 -0.34 -18.88 24.00
N ASP A 292 -1.25 -19.65 24.61
CA ASP A 292 -2.11 -20.63 23.92
C ASP A 292 -3.41 -20.03 23.36
N GLY A 293 -3.60 -18.69 23.47
CA GLY A 293 -4.78 -17.97 23.02
C GLY A 293 -5.96 -18.01 23.98
N SER A 294 -5.86 -18.69 25.14
CA SER A 294 -6.91 -18.77 26.13
C SER A 294 -7.09 -17.48 26.93
N LEU A 295 -8.33 -17.25 27.38
CA LEU A 295 -8.74 -16.11 28.21
C LEU A 295 -9.38 -16.61 29.51
N TYR A 296 -9.25 -15.81 30.56
CA TYR A 296 -9.89 -16.12 31.85
C TYR A 296 -10.67 -14.90 32.33
N SER A 297 -11.92 -15.12 32.75
CA SER A 297 -12.70 -14.13 33.50
C SER A 297 -12.75 -14.49 34.98
N VAL A 298 -13.19 -13.53 35.80
CA VAL A 298 -13.49 -13.77 37.21
C VAL A 298 -15.00 -13.83 37.41
N GLU A 299 -15.51 -14.93 37.93
CA GLU A 299 -16.91 -15.10 38.30
C GLU A 299 -17.03 -15.31 39.84
N GLU A 300 -18.10 -14.76 40.40
CA GLU A 300 -18.45 -14.99 41.82
C GLU A 300 -19.21 -16.31 41.95
N ALA A 301 -18.68 -17.24 42.70
CA ALA A 301 -19.31 -18.51 42.96
C ALA A 301 -20.41 -18.37 44.05
N LYS A 302 -21.29 -19.35 44.16
CA LYS A 302 -22.43 -19.34 45.13
C LYS A 302 -22.00 -19.22 46.57
N ASP A 303 -20.76 -19.55 46.91
CA ASP A 303 -20.16 -19.44 48.21
C ASP A 303 -19.47 -18.10 48.50
N GLY A 304 -19.59 -17.13 47.57
CA GLY A 304 -18.97 -15.81 47.64
C GLY A 304 -17.47 -15.78 47.23
N SER A 305 -16.89 -16.93 46.88
CA SER A 305 -15.50 -16.98 46.41
C SER A 305 -15.39 -16.55 44.95
N MET A 306 -14.31 -15.84 44.62
CA MET A 306 -14.00 -15.48 43.21
C MET A 306 -13.27 -16.65 42.57
N LYS A 307 -13.77 -17.09 41.39
CA LYS A 307 -13.18 -18.19 40.63
C LYS A 307 -12.86 -17.75 39.23
N ALA A 308 -11.77 -18.25 38.69
CA ALA A 308 -11.40 -18.07 37.29
C ALA A 308 -12.22 -19.00 36.40
N LYS A 309 -12.75 -18.46 35.33
CA LYS A 309 -13.48 -19.20 34.30
C LYS A 309 -12.78 -19.08 32.94
N TYR A 310 -12.52 -20.23 32.36
CA TYR A 310 -11.91 -20.36 31.06
C TYR A 310 -12.87 -19.92 29.93
N HIS A 311 -12.33 -19.20 28.94
CA HIS A 311 -13.01 -18.87 27.71
C HIS A 311 -12.14 -19.19 26.50
N SER A 312 -12.74 -19.83 25.50
CA SER A 312 -12.17 -19.98 24.17
C SER A 312 -12.96 -19.09 23.23
N LEU A 313 -12.35 -18.02 22.73
CA LEU A 313 -13.01 -17.07 21.86
C LEU A 313 -12.45 -17.16 20.44
N THR A 314 -13.35 -17.09 19.44
CA THR A 314 -12.95 -16.87 18.06
C THR A 314 -12.78 -15.37 17.86
N VAL A 315 -11.58 -14.94 17.56
CA VAL A 315 -11.28 -13.53 17.29
C VAL A 315 -11.64 -13.23 15.84
N LEU A 316 -12.56 -12.28 15.63
CA LEU A 316 -13.04 -11.87 14.31
C LEU A 316 -12.29 -10.66 13.77
N LEU A 317 -11.79 -9.79 14.66
CA LEU A 317 -11.06 -8.57 14.32
C LEU A 317 -9.97 -8.32 15.36
N SER A 318 -8.76 -8.01 14.95
CA SER A 318 -7.66 -7.67 15.84
C SER A 318 -6.61 -6.82 15.16
N ASP A 319 -5.98 -5.94 15.94
CA ASP A 319 -4.76 -5.23 15.57
C ASP A 319 -3.57 -5.65 16.47
N ASP A 320 -2.49 -4.89 16.44
CA ASP A 320 -1.29 -5.19 17.24
C ASP A 320 -1.52 -5.04 18.73
N GLU A 321 -2.48 -4.23 19.18
CA GLU A 321 -2.71 -3.90 20.59
C GLU A 321 -3.96 -4.54 21.17
N TYR A 322 -5.04 -4.67 20.39
CA TYR A 322 -6.37 -5.07 20.83
C TYR A 322 -6.96 -6.17 19.96
N PHE A 323 -7.96 -6.86 20.49
CA PHE A 323 -8.78 -7.83 19.75
C PHE A 323 -10.24 -7.70 20.13
N GLN A 324 -11.12 -7.96 19.17
CA GLN A 324 -12.56 -7.96 19.34
C GLN A 324 -13.02 -9.13 20.19
N ILE A 325 -14.01 -8.86 21.04
CA ILE A 325 -14.81 -9.87 21.74
C ILE A 325 -16.29 -9.65 21.48
N ASP A 326 -17.09 -10.69 21.80
CA ASP A 326 -18.54 -10.61 21.66
C ASP A 326 -19.16 -9.60 22.66
N ASP A 327 -20.18 -8.86 22.23
CA ASP A 327 -20.86 -7.83 23.04
C ASP A 327 -21.50 -8.40 24.31
N SER A 328 -21.77 -9.71 24.38
CA SER A 328 -22.29 -10.38 25.58
C SER A 328 -21.32 -10.32 26.78
N PHE A 329 -20.05 -10.02 26.53
CA PHE A 329 -19.01 -9.91 27.57
C PHE A 329 -18.80 -8.48 28.09
N ALA A 330 -19.65 -7.51 27.75
CA ALA A 330 -19.48 -6.10 28.12
C ALA A 330 -19.24 -5.87 29.61
N ASP A 331 -19.94 -6.61 30.47
CA ASP A 331 -19.86 -6.48 31.93
C ASP A 331 -18.94 -7.54 32.58
N THR A 332 -18.16 -8.29 31.77
CA THR A 332 -17.32 -9.38 32.26
C THR A 332 -15.92 -8.88 32.64
N ARG A 333 -15.45 -9.27 33.83
CA ARG A 333 -14.10 -8.95 34.31
C ARG A 333 -13.09 -9.97 33.79
N PHE A 334 -12.21 -9.60 32.88
CA PHE A 334 -11.16 -10.47 32.36
C PHE A 334 -9.85 -10.30 33.13
N ILE A 335 -9.16 -11.39 33.35
CA ILE A 335 -7.85 -11.40 34.03
C ILE A 335 -6.79 -10.93 33.01
N TYR A 336 -6.12 -9.82 33.29
CA TYR A 336 -5.08 -9.32 32.42
C TYR A 336 -3.65 -9.43 32.99
N ARG A 337 -3.54 -9.63 34.34
CA ARG A 337 -2.28 -9.98 34.99
C ARG A 337 -2.50 -11.16 35.93
N GLY A 338 -1.49 -12.05 36.00
CA GLY A 338 -1.60 -13.29 36.75
C GLY A 338 -2.22 -14.44 35.97
N GLN A 339 -2.73 -14.23 34.77
CA GLN A 339 -3.41 -15.20 33.89
C GLN A 339 -2.57 -16.47 33.65
N SER A 340 -1.23 -16.38 33.60
CA SER A 340 -0.33 -17.53 33.40
C SER A 340 -0.34 -18.55 34.54
N LYS A 341 -0.76 -18.12 35.74
CA LYS A 341 -0.78 -18.93 36.97
C LYS A 341 -2.16 -19.48 37.31
N VAL A 342 -3.16 -19.18 36.48
CA VAL A 342 -4.57 -19.49 36.75
C VAL A 342 -5.02 -20.67 35.90
N LEU A 343 -5.80 -21.56 36.52
CA LEU A 343 -6.50 -22.69 35.90
C LEU A 343 -8.02 -22.48 35.99
N ASP A 344 -8.77 -23.19 35.18
CA ASP A 344 -10.23 -23.15 35.22
C ASP A 344 -10.76 -23.63 36.56
N GLY A 345 -11.73 -22.88 37.13
CA GLY A 345 -12.31 -23.15 38.44
C GLY A 345 -11.44 -22.80 39.65
N GLN A 346 -10.22 -22.31 39.46
CA GLN A 346 -9.31 -21.96 40.55
C GLN A 346 -9.77 -20.70 41.30
N SER A 347 -9.64 -20.71 42.65
CA SER A 347 -9.91 -19.53 43.48
C SER A 347 -8.87 -18.46 43.26
N VAL A 348 -9.34 -17.21 43.06
CA VAL A 348 -8.51 -16.03 42.77
C VAL A 348 -8.88 -14.86 43.69
N VAL A 349 -7.92 -13.98 43.94
CA VAL A 349 -8.15 -12.71 44.64
C VAL A 349 -7.87 -11.58 43.69
N VAL A 350 -8.87 -10.70 43.48
CA VAL A 350 -8.70 -9.51 42.65
C VAL A 350 -7.94 -8.47 43.46
N VAL A 351 -6.79 -8.05 42.92
CA VAL A 351 -5.91 -7.02 43.51
C VAL A 351 -5.82 -5.84 42.60
N GLU A 352 -6.16 -4.66 43.11
CA GLU A 352 -5.97 -3.41 42.38
C GLU A 352 -4.47 -3.06 42.28
N GLY A 353 -3.93 -2.87 41.09
CA GLY A 353 -2.57 -2.35 40.91
C GLY A 353 -1.42 -3.37 41.02
N TYR A 354 -1.67 -4.65 40.73
CA TYR A 354 -0.61 -5.69 40.70
C TYR A 354 0.29 -5.54 39.47
#